data_ef2f74087bd5bfcec132ee76a1bbca71
#
_entry.id   ef2f74087bd5bfcec132ee76a1bbca71
#
_cell.length_a   1.000
_cell.length_b   1.000
_cell.length_c   1.000
_cell.angle_alpha   90.00
_cell.angle_beta   90.00
_cell.angle_gamma   90.00
#
_symmetry.space_group_name_H-M   'P 1'
#
loop_
_entity.id
_entity.type
_entity.pdbx_description
1 polymer ?
#
loop_
_entity_poly.entity_id
_entity_poly.type
_entity_poly.pdbx_seq_one_letter_code
_entity_poly.pdbx_strand_id
1 'polypeptide(L)'
;MRHLKRLTRNYTEQNIRGITFYLEPGQQVEIAAAIEQFFAQPEQRITLDPPEDTRLVCLLQGEQKWVLKYNRLLHWKKQLQNYLGIRKAVGLHDLTNEFINLSVVSAKADYVPRIAAYGYKARFPFLREEYLLIGFMQDHQSVDGRLTEAPEQASMLLPQVFRLFSRMLDDGFVHMDPHPKNVLIAPNGELKLIDFECCAQSVINRDASLGFLLGYVFTYWLKRFISMDDYRACCEAYLSEEQAGLDRQMFDPVFERFLSGRVSRSTRYSILTSAQAQAEFIRANRQ
;
A
#
# COMPACT_ATOMS: atom_id res chain seq x y z
N MET A 1 -6.93 20.86 -1.21
CA MET A 1 -7.90 21.06 -0.11
C MET A 1 -9.32 20.57 -0.41
N ARG A 2 -9.98 20.92 -1.55
CA ARG A 2 -11.36 20.47 -1.82
C ARG A 2 -11.54 18.94 -1.77
N HIS A 3 -10.61 18.19 -2.33
CA HIS A 3 -10.66 16.73 -2.33
C HIS A 3 -10.45 16.14 -0.92
N LEU A 4 -9.47 16.64 -0.17
CA LEU A 4 -9.26 16.24 1.22
C LEU A 4 -10.50 16.57 2.08
N LYS A 5 -11.08 17.77 1.97
CA LYS A 5 -12.31 18.14 2.69
C LYS A 5 -13.48 17.19 2.40
N ARG A 6 -13.59 16.64 1.17
CA ARG A 6 -14.61 15.66 0.84
C ARG A 6 -14.35 14.32 1.53
N LEU A 7 -13.10 13.87 1.58
CA LEU A 7 -12.73 12.61 2.23
C LEU A 7 -12.82 12.69 3.76
N THR A 8 -12.54 13.86 4.32
CA THR A 8 -12.55 14.08 5.78
C THR A 8 -13.89 14.60 6.32
N ARG A 9 -14.94 14.71 5.49
CA ARG A 9 -16.24 15.28 5.90
C ARG A 9 -16.89 14.58 7.08
N ASN A 10 -16.61 13.29 7.26
CA ASN A 10 -17.16 12.46 8.34
C ASN A 10 -16.18 12.36 9.54
N TYR A 11 -15.01 12.99 9.47
CA TYR A 11 -14.02 13.03 10.53
C TYR A 11 -14.22 14.27 11.40
N THR A 12 -13.82 14.20 12.65
CA THR A 12 -13.81 15.35 13.56
C THR A 12 -12.50 16.14 13.38
N GLU A 13 -12.61 17.39 12.97
CA GLU A 13 -11.44 18.28 12.85
C GLU A 13 -11.03 18.78 14.24
N GLN A 14 -9.74 18.64 14.58
CA GLN A 14 -9.17 19.12 15.84
C GLN A 14 -7.78 19.70 15.60
N ASN A 15 -7.46 20.81 16.28
CA ASN A 15 -6.11 21.36 16.28
C ASN A 15 -5.34 20.82 17.50
N ILE A 16 -4.23 20.11 17.23
CA ILE A 16 -3.34 19.58 18.26
C ILE A 16 -1.95 20.18 18.01
N ARG A 17 -1.47 21.03 18.92
CA ARG A 17 -0.16 21.69 18.84
C ARG A 17 0.11 22.44 17.52
N GLY A 18 -0.91 23.08 16.97
CA GLY A 18 -0.81 23.81 15.72
C GLY A 18 -0.82 22.95 14.45
N ILE A 19 -1.17 21.66 14.59
CA ILE A 19 -1.38 20.70 13.51
C ILE A 19 -2.88 20.43 13.40
N THR A 20 -3.42 20.52 12.20
CA THR A 20 -4.81 20.16 11.93
C THR A 20 -4.91 18.65 11.75
N PHE A 21 -5.67 17.99 12.62
CA PHE A 21 -5.99 16.56 12.51
C PHE A 21 -7.47 16.37 12.17
N TYR A 22 -7.75 15.37 11.36
CA TYR A 22 -9.05 14.79 11.09
C TYR A 22 -9.10 13.43 11.76
N LEU A 23 -9.86 13.32 12.84
CA LEU A 23 -9.94 12.16 13.71
C LEU A 23 -11.18 11.33 13.40
N GLU A 24 -11.07 10.02 13.41
CA GLU A 24 -12.17 9.11 13.18
C GLU A 24 -13.28 9.29 14.25
N PRO A 25 -14.56 9.36 13.84
CA PRO A 25 -15.68 9.49 14.76
C PRO A 25 -15.78 8.32 15.74
N GLY A 26 -16.16 8.63 16.99
CA GLY A 26 -16.33 7.64 18.05
C GLY A 26 -15.04 7.30 18.82
N GLN A 27 -13.86 7.61 18.30
CA GLN A 27 -12.56 7.37 18.96
C GLN A 27 -11.71 8.64 19.10
N GLN A 28 -12.27 9.81 18.82
CA GLN A 28 -11.51 11.06 18.74
C GLN A 28 -10.80 11.44 20.04
N VAL A 29 -11.38 11.12 21.19
CA VAL A 29 -10.77 11.43 22.50
C VAL A 29 -9.51 10.60 22.73
N GLU A 30 -9.60 9.31 22.47
CA GLU A 30 -8.49 8.36 22.64
C GLU A 30 -7.37 8.64 21.62
N ILE A 31 -7.73 8.84 20.34
CA ILE A 31 -6.78 9.17 19.27
C ILE A 31 -6.05 10.48 19.58
N ALA A 32 -6.79 11.53 20.02
CA ALA A 32 -6.18 12.80 20.37
C ALA A 32 -5.22 12.67 21.56
N ALA A 33 -5.58 11.90 22.58
CA ALA A 33 -4.71 11.65 23.73
C ALA A 33 -3.41 10.92 23.31
N ALA A 34 -3.50 9.90 22.44
CA ALA A 34 -2.34 9.19 21.92
C ALA A 34 -1.42 10.10 21.09
N ILE A 35 -2.00 10.98 20.26
CA ILE A 35 -1.24 11.98 19.49
C ILE A 35 -0.56 12.98 20.42
N GLU A 36 -1.25 13.48 21.45
CA GLU A 36 -0.66 14.40 22.43
C GLU A 36 0.51 13.74 23.18
N GLN A 37 0.36 12.48 23.61
CA GLN A 37 1.43 11.72 24.25
C GLN A 37 2.63 11.55 23.33
N PHE A 38 2.41 11.24 22.05
CA PHE A 38 3.48 11.14 21.06
C PHE A 38 4.35 12.41 20.99
N PHE A 39 3.73 13.59 21.06
CA PHE A 39 4.47 14.84 21.05
C PHE A 39 5.07 15.20 22.41
N ALA A 40 4.43 14.80 23.52
CA ALA A 40 4.91 15.12 24.85
C ALA A 40 6.10 14.27 25.30
N GLN A 41 6.22 13.04 24.80
CA GLN A 41 7.18 12.05 25.27
C GLN A 41 7.99 11.44 24.11
N PRO A 42 8.82 12.23 23.42
CA PRO A 42 9.58 11.75 22.26
C PRO A 42 10.53 10.59 22.59
N GLU A 43 11.03 10.51 23.80
CA GLU A 43 11.92 9.45 24.29
C GLU A 43 11.23 8.09 24.48
N GLN A 44 9.90 8.07 24.59
CA GLN A 44 9.11 6.84 24.75
C GLN A 44 8.55 6.30 23.43
N ARG A 45 8.93 6.89 22.30
CA ARG A 45 8.46 6.46 21.00
C ARG A 45 9.03 5.09 20.63
N ILE A 46 8.15 4.16 20.28
CA ILE A 46 8.53 2.86 19.74
C ILE A 46 8.55 3.01 18.21
N THR A 47 9.76 3.06 17.63
CA THR A 47 9.93 3.15 16.17
C THR A 47 9.78 1.77 15.54
N LEU A 48 9.02 1.69 14.45
CA LEU A 48 8.80 0.46 13.68
C LEU A 48 9.79 0.33 12.52
N ASP A 49 10.26 1.47 11.99
CA ASP A 49 11.32 1.54 10.98
C ASP A 49 12.48 2.40 11.49
N PRO A 50 13.70 2.23 10.96
CA PRO A 50 14.79 3.15 11.26
C PRO A 50 14.37 4.58 10.97
N PRO A 51 14.50 5.51 11.95
CA PRO A 51 14.09 6.89 11.76
C PRO A 51 14.98 7.59 10.74
N GLU A 52 14.36 8.36 9.86
CA GLU A 52 15.04 9.26 8.93
C GLU A 52 14.77 10.71 9.33
N ASP A 53 15.62 11.65 8.91
CA ASP A 53 15.47 13.10 9.23
C ASP A 53 14.11 13.69 8.86
N THR A 54 13.46 13.10 7.86
CA THR A 54 12.19 13.59 7.31
C THR A 54 11.03 12.60 7.46
N ARG A 55 11.29 11.39 7.97
CA ARG A 55 10.29 10.32 8.05
C ARG A 55 10.40 9.57 9.37
N LEU A 56 9.25 9.26 9.93
CA LEU A 56 9.15 8.48 11.15
C LEU A 56 7.92 7.56 11.08
N VAL A 57 8.10 6.31 11.50
CA VAL A 57 7.01 5.36 11.67
C VAL A 57 7.06 4.82 13.10
N CYS A 58 6.03 5.10 13.88
CA CYS A 58 5.98 4.76 15.29
C CYS A 58 4.72 3.99 15.66
N LEU A 59 4.85 3.12 16.65
CA LEU A 59 3.71 2.55 17.35
C LEU A 59 3.23 3.53 18.44
N LEU A 60 1.95 3.89 18.40
CA LEU A 60 1.28 4.58 19.50
C LEU A 60 0.54 3.54 20.34
N GLN A 61 0.73 3.63 21.66
CA GLN A 61 0.08 2.77 22.65
C GLN A 61 -1.09 3.50 23.30
N GLY A 62 -2.21 2.80 23.47
CA GLY A 62 -3.42 3.24 24.12
C GLY A 62 -4.26 2.01 24.44
N GLU A 63 -5.55 2.15 24.68
CA GLU A 63 -6.48 1.00 24.75
C GLU A 63 -6.45 0.22 23.43
N GLN A 64 -6.41 0.96 22.33
CA GLN A 64 -6.06 0.43 21.00
C GLN A 64 -4.64 0.87 20.62
N LYS A 65 -4.01 0.12 19.72
CA LYS A 65 -2.69 0.45 19.19
C LYS A 65 -2.84 0.98 17.77
N TRP A 66 -2.04 2.00 17.44
CA TRP A 66 -2.00 2.60 16.10
C TRP A 66 -0.58 2.72 15.60
N VAL A 67 -0.43 2.73 14.28
CA VAL A 67 0.81 3.12 13.61
C VAL A 67 0.68 4.57 13.17
N LEU A 68 1.55 5.43 13.70
CA LEU A 68 1.69 6.81 13.23
C LEU A 68 2.83 6.87 12.23
N LYS A 69 2.50 7.31 11.03
CA LYS A 69 3.47 7.71 10.01
C LYS A 69 3.58 9.23 9.99
N TYR A 70 4.79 9.74 9.96
CA TYR A 70 5.10 11.16 9.86
C TYR A 70 6.04 11.43 8.69
N ASN A 71 5.76 12.51 7.93
CA ASN A 71 6.64 13.01 6.89
C ASN A 71 6.81 14.53 6.98
N ARG A 72 8.06 14.99 6.83
CA ARG A 72 8.41 16.39 6.59
C ARG A 72 8.67 16.60 5.10
N LEU A 73 7.88 17.45 4.46
CA LEU A 73 7.99 17.70 3.03
C LEU A 73 9.04 18.79 2.76
N LEU A 74 10.13 18.45 2.06
CA LEU A 74 11.19 19.40 1.75
C LEU A 74 10.95 20.16 0.43
N HIS A 75 10.32 19.51 -0.57
CA HIS A 75 10.17 20.08 -1.91
C HIS A 75 8.89 20.90 -2.06
N TRP A 76 9.00 22.18 -2.39
CA TRP A 76 7.88 23.11 -2.50
C TRP A 76 6.80 22.65 -3.50
N LYS A 77 7.17 22.01 -4.62
CA LYS A 77 6.20 21.48 -5.59
C LYS A 77 5.31 20.41 -4.96
N LYS A 78 5.92 19.51 -4.18
CA LYS A 78 5.18 18.47 -3.46
C LYS A 78 4.30 19.08 -2.37
N GLN A 79 4.83 20.05 -1.63
CA GLN A 79 4.07 20.79 -0.61
C GLN A 79 2.82 21.45 -1.21
N LEU A 80 2.94 22.10 -2.37
CA LEU A 80 1.83 22.75 -3.06
C LEU A 80 0.82 21.72 -3.60
N GLN A 81 1.29 20.65 -4.24
CA GLN A 81 0.42 19.58 -4.76
C GLN A 81 -0.41 18.92 -3.65
N ASN A 82 0.24 18.60 -2.51
CA ASN A 82 -0.44 17.99 -1.37
C ASN A 82 -1.40 18.98 -0.68
N TYR A 83 -1.02 20.25 -0.58
CA TYR A 83 -1.93 21.30 -0.11
C TYR A 83 -3.20 21.42 -0.97
N LEU A 84 -3.05 21.31 -2.29
CA LEU A 84 -4.18 21.31 -3.22
C LEU A 84 -4.98 19.99 -3.21
N GLY A 85 -4.43 18.93 -2.61
CA GLY A 85 -5.01 17.59 -2.62
C GLY A 85 -4.98 16.94 -4.00
N ILE A 86 -3.93 17.23 -4.79
CA ILE A 86 -3.74 16.63 -6.11
C ILE A 86 -3.30 15.19 -5.92
N ARG A 87 -4.18 14.26 -6.33
CA ARG A 87 -3.89 12.84 -6.31
C ARG A 87 -2.85 12.47 -7.36
N LYS A 88 -1.95 11.55 -6.98
CA LYS A 88 -0.93 10.97 -7.85
C LYS A 88 -1.07 9.45 -7.85
N ALA A 89 -0.89 8.81 -8.97
CA ALA A 89 -0.79 7.35 -9.02
C ALA A 89 0.48 6.87 -8.28
N VAL A 90 1.52 7.71 -8.26
CA VAL A 90 2.81 7.45 -7.60
C VAL A 90 3.04 8.50 -6.53
N GLY A 91 2.95 8.09 -5.28
CA GLY A 91 3.06 8.96 -4.12
C GLY A 91 4.17 8.54 -3.16
N LEU A 92 5.39 8.27 -3.66
CA LEU A 92 6.51 7.86 -2.81
C LEU A 92 6.73 8.85 -1.66
N HIS A 93 6.75 8.31 -0.44
CA HIS A 93 6.84 9.09 0.79
C HIS A 93 5.80 10.23 0.84
N ASP A 94 4.54 9.89 0.55
CA ASP A 94 3.44 10.85 0.40
C ASP A 94 2.22 10.38 1.19
N LEU A 95 2.15 10.79 2.46
CA LEU A 95 1.07 10.36 3.35
C LEU A 95 -0.29 10.96 2.96
N THR A 96 -0.31 12.13 2.32
CA THR A 96 -1.55 12.67 1.73
C THR A 96 -2.07 11.73 0.65
N ASN A 97 -1.17 11.23 -0.22
CA ASN A 97 -1.56 10.31 -1.28
C ASN A 97 -1.97 8.94 -0.72
N GLU A 98 -1.23 8.44 0.28
CA GLU A 98 -1.58 7.19 0.98
C GLU A 98 -2.96 7.32 1.65
N PHE A 99 -3.23 8.41 2.35
CA PHE A 99 -4.54 8.69 2.94
C PHE A 99 -5.67 8.68 1.89
N ILE A 100 -5.46 9.37 0.76
CA ILE A 100 -6.44 9.43 -0.34
C ILE A 100 -6.72 8.03 -0.90
N ASN A 101 -5.67 7.26 -1.19
CA ASN A 101 -5.80 5.91 -1.73
C ASN A 101 -6.47 4.98 -0.71
N LEU A 102 -5.98 4.96 0.51
CA LEU A 102 -6.50 4.10 1.58
C LEU A 102 -7.96 4.43 1.91
N SER A 103 -8.36 5.73 1.91
CA SER A 103 -9.76 6.14 2.12
C SER A 103 -10.72 5.60 1.05
N VAL A 104 -10.25 5.42 -0.19
CA VAL A 104 -11.07 4.87 -1.28
C VAL A 104 -11.09 3.34 -1.21
N VAL A 105 -9.94 2.71 -0.92
CA VAL A 105 -9.84 1.25 -0.82
C VAL A 105 -10.63 0.73 0.38
N SER A 106 -10.48 1.34 1.57
CA SER A 106 -11.15 0.92 2.81
C SER A 106 -12.68 1.03 2.77
N ALA A 107 -13.22 1.81 1.84
CA ALA A 107 -14.67 1.87 1.63
C ALA A 107 -15.24 0.61 0.95
N LYS A 108 -14.38 -0.24 0.37
CA LYS A 108 -14.77 -1.44 -0.38
C LYS A 108 -14.12 -2.72 0.14
N ALA A 109 -12.98 -2.59 0.82
CA ALA A 109 -12.09 -3.69 1.16
C ALA A 109 -11.85 -3.78 2.67
N ASP A 110 -11.90 -4.98 3.21
CA ASP A 110 -11.62 -5.30 4.61
C ASP A 110 -10.16 -5.76 4.84
N TYR A 111 -9.42 -6.01 3.75
CA TYR A 111 -8.02 -6.45 3.79
C TYR A 111 -7.01 -5.30 3.92
N VAL A 112 -7.45 -4.12 4.34
CA VAL A 112 -6.59 -2.94 4.54
C VAL A 112 -6.72 -2.39 5.97
N PRO A 113 -5.74 -1.64 6.49
CA PRO A 113 -5.84 -1.04 7.80
C PRO A 113 -6.94 0.02 7.85
N ARG A 114 -7.61 0.13 8.99
CA ARG A 114 -8.53 1.21 9.30
C ARG A 114 -7.74 2.51 9.47
N ILE A 115 -8.26 3.61 8.93
CA ILE A 115 -7.68 4.94 9.12
C ILE A 115 -8.26 5.53 10.41
N ALA A 116 -7.37 5.80 11.38
CA ALA A 116 -7.76 6.45 12.64
C ALA A 116 -7.70 7.97 12.55
N ALA A 117 -6.65 8.51 11.89
CA ALA A 117 -6.53 9.94 11.68
C ALA A 117 -5.66 10.30 10.47
N TYR A 118 -5.92 11.46 9.91
CA TYR A 118 -5.01 12.15 8.99
C TYR A 118 -4.75 13.56 9.51
N GLY A 119 -3.48 13.99 9.54
CA GLY A 119 -3.10 15.29 10.01
C GLY A 119 -2.11 16.00 9.10
N TYR A 120 -2.11 17.32 9.15
CA TYR A 120 -1.13 18.12 8.43
C TYR A 120 -0.81 19.45 9.13
N LYS A 121 0.40 19.93 8.90
CA LYS A 121 0.82 21.29 9.23
C LYS A 121 1.10 22.06 7.95
N ALA A 122 0.37 23.16 7.75
CA ALA A 122 0.49 23.98 6.56
C ALA A 122 0.84 25.43 6.89
N ARG A 123 1.61 26.07 5.98
CA ARG A 123 1.75 27.51 5.90
C ARG A 123 1.37 27.89 4.48
N PHE A 124 0.21 28.52 4.33
CA PHE A 124 -0.38 28.81 3.03
C PHE A 124 0.64 29.31 1.99
N PRO A 125 0.67 28.77 0.78
CA PRO A 125 -0.13 27.62 0.26
C PRO A 125 0.65 26.28 0.33
N PHE A 126 1.50 26.07 1.32
CA PHE A 126 2.44 24.94 1.40
C PHE A 126 2.12 24.04 2.58
N LEU A 127 1.89 22.76 2.30
CA LEU A 127 1.81 21.70 3.30
C LEU A 127 3.23 21.29 3.70
N ARG A 128 3.57 21.44 4.96
CA ARG A 128 4.94 21.24 5.47
C ARG A 128 5.17 19.86 6.07
N GLU A 129 4.19 19.39 6.79
CA GLU A 129 4.26 18.14 7.53
C GLU A 129 2.96 17.35 7.32
N GLU A 130 3.08 16.04 7.25
CA GLU A 130 1.97 15.11 7.08
C GLU A 130 2.01 14.05 8.16
N TYR A 131 0.84 13.64 8.61
CA TYR A 131 0.64 12.61 9.61
C TYR A 131 -0.47 11.67 9.14
N LEU A 132 -0.24 10.37 9.25
CA LEU A 132 -1.26 9.35 8.99
C LEU A 132 -1.26 8.36 10.14
N LEU A 133 -2.43 8.18 10.75
CA LEU A 133 -2.67 7.21 11.81
C LEU A 133 -3.54 6.09 11.27
N ILE A 134 -3.03 4.87 11.34
CA ILE A 134 -3.75 3.66 10.92
C ILE A 134 -3.78 2.64 12.06
N GLY A 135 -4.79 1.78 12.07
CA GLY A 135 -4.88 0.69 13.04
C GLY A 135 -3.66 -0.21 12.99
N PHE A 136 -3.07 -0.50 14.16
CA PHE A 136 -2.01 -1.48 14.27
C PHE A 136 -2.60 -2.90 14.17
N MET A 137 -2.06 -3.67 13.27
CA MET A 137 -2.46 -5.06 13.08
C MET A 137 -1.69 -5.95 14.07
N GLN A 138 -2.26 -6.06 15.27
CA GLN A 138 -1.67 -6.87 16.33
C GLN A 138 -1.58 -8.32 15.87
N ASP A 139 -0.50 -8.99 16.26
CA ASP A 139 -0.23 -10.41 15.97
C ASP A 139 -0.06 -10.76 14.48
N HIS A 140 -0.03 -9.75 13.58
CA HIS A 140 0.29 -9.98 12.18
C HIS A 140 1.81 -9.93 11.97
N GLN A 141 2.29 -10.83 11.13
CA GLN A 141 3.67 -10.87 10.62
C GLN A 141 3.66 -10.57 9.13
N SER A 142 4.69 -9.92 8.60
CA SER A 142 4.80 -9.79 7.14
C SER A 142 5.07 -11.15 6.48
N VAL A 143 4.54 -11.36 5.28
CA VAL A 143 4.85 -12.55 4.47
C VAL A 143 6.36 -12.68 4.25
N ASP A 144 7.07 -11.57 4.10
CA ASP A 144 8.54 -11.53 4.03
C ASP A 144 9.20 -12.10 5.31
N GLY A 145 8.74 -11.67 6.48
CA GLY A 145 9.22 -12.20 7.77
C GLY A 145 8.92 -13.69 7.91
N ARG A 146 7.67 -14.08 7.62
CA ARG A 146 7.24 -15.48 7.68
C ARG A 146 8.07 -16.40 6.79
N LEU A 147 8.32 -15.99 5.54
CA LEU A 147 9.14 -16.76 4.60
C LEU A 147 10.64 -16.71 4.94
N THR A 148 11.10 -15.71 5.67
CA THR A 148 12.48 -15.67 6.18
C THR A 148 12.69 -16.69 7.30
N GLU A 149 11.67 -16.89 8.16
CA GLU A 149 11.69 -17.88 9.23
C GLU A 149 11.43 -19.30 8.75
N ALA A 150 10.55 -19.47 7.75
CA ALA A 150 10.08 -20.76 7.25
C ALA A 150 9.91 -20.74 5.72
N PRO A 151 11.01 -20.77 4.94
CA PRO A 151 10.97 -20.70 3.46
C PRO A 151 10.15 -21.84 2.82
N GLU A 152 10.12 -23.00 3.45
CA GLU A 152 9.35 -24.18 2.99
C GLU A 152 7.84 -23.94 2.94
N GLN A 153 7.34 -22.92 3.63
CA GLN A 153 5.93 -22.54 3.60
C GLN A 153 5.55 -21.74 2.33
N ALA A 154 6.50 -21.41 1.46
CA ALA A 154 6.24 -20.59 0.28
C ALA A 154 5.12 -21.18 -0.61
N SER A 155 5.16 -22.46 -0.93
CA SER A 155 4.15 -23.13 -1.76
C SER A 155 2.73 -23.08 -1.17
N MET A 156 2.62 -23.06 0.15
CA MET A 156 1.33 -22.96 0.86
C MET A 156 0.82 -21.52 0.96
N LEU A 157 1.72 -20.54 1.16
CA LEU A 157 1.36 -19.15 1.37
C LEU A 157 1.07 -18.41 0.04
N LEU A 158 1.82 -18.71 -1.02
CA LEU A 158 1.72 -17.98 -2.28
C LEU A 158 0.32 -18.01 -2.91
N PRO A 159 -0.41 -19.14 -2.96
CA PRO A 159 -1.78 -19.14 -3.46
C PRO A 159 -2.71 -18.17 -2.69
N GLN A 160 -2.51 -18.04 -1.37
CA GLN A 160 -3.30 -17.11 -0.56
C GLN A 160 -2.99 -15.64 -0.91
N VAL A 161 -1.70 -15.32 -1.13
CA VAL A 161 -1.28 -13.98 -1.61
C VAL A 161 -1.84 -13.70 -3.00
N PHE A 162 -1.87 -14.69 -3.90
CA PHE A 162 -2.43 -14.53 -5.24
C PHE A 162 -3.95 -14.28 -5.19
N ARG A 163 -4.68 -14.97 -4.31
CA ARG A 163 -6.11 -14.69 -4.06
C ARG A 163 -6.34 -13.27 -3.57
N LEU A 164 -5.50 -12.79 -2.65
CA LEU A 164 -5.57 -11.43 -2.16
C LEU A 164 -5.35 -10.40 -3.29
N PHE A 165 -4.37 -10.65 -4.17
CA PHE A 165 -4.13 -9.79 -5.33
C PHE A 165 -5.30 -9.82 -6.33
N SER A 166 -5.86 -11.01 -6.62
CA SER A 166 -7.04 -11.11 -7.48
C SER A 166 -8.23 -10.37 -6.90
N ARG A 167 -8.51 -10.54 -5.60
CA ARG A 167 -9.57 -9.81 -4.90
C ARG A 167 -9.37 -8.30 -4.99
N MET A 168 -8.15 -7.80 -4.79
CA MET A 168 -7.83 -6.39 -4.94
C MET A 168 -8.11 -5.87 -6.36
N LEU A 169 -7.79 -6.66 -7.40
CA LEU A 169 -8.09 -6.31 -8.79
C LEU A 169 -9.60 -6.28 -9.04
N ASP A 170 -10.36 -7.22 -8.49
CA ASP A 170 -11.82 -7.31 -8.60
C ASP A 170 -12.49 -6.11 -7.89
N ASP A 171 -11.93 -5.61 -6.79
CA ASP A 171 -12.35 -4.38 -6.11
C ASP A 171 -11.99 -3.10 -6.90
N GLY A 172 -11.23 -3.23 -7.99
CA GLY A 172 -10.88 -2.14 -8.91
C GLY A 172 -9.60 -1.39 -8.56
N PHE A 173 -8.67 -2.01 -7.81
CA PHE A 173 -7.40 -1.41 -7.39
C PHE A 173 -6.19 -2.21 -7.88
N VAL A 174 -5.05 -1.51 -8.05
CA VAL A 174 -3.75 -2.16 -8.26
C VAL A 174 -2.73 -1.57 -7.30
N HIS A 175 -2.22 -2.38 -6.38
CA HIS A 175 -1.06 -2.02 -5.57
C HIS A 175 0.18 -2.03 -6.47
N MET A 176 0.85 -0.88 -6.63
CA MET A 176 1.93 -0.73 -7.61
C MET A 176 3.31 -1.11 -7.05
N ASP A 177 3.37 -1.44 -5.77
CA ASP A 177 4.55 -1.98 -5.07
C ASP A 177 4.15 -3.15 -4.14
N PRO A 178 3.73 -4.31 -4.70
CA PRO A 178 3.23 -5.46 -3.94
C PRO A 178 4.37 -6.24 -3.27
N HIS A 179 5.12 -5.55 -2.41
CA HIS A 179 6.22 -6.14 -1.66
C HIS A 179 5.69 -7.12 -0.61
N PRO A 180 6.31 -8.30 -0.37
CA PRO A 180 5.89 -9.22 0.70
C PRO A 180 5.92 -8.63 2.11
N LYS A 181 6.68 -7.53 2.35
CA LYS A 181 6.61 -6.74 3.58
C LYS A 181 5.30 -5.97 3.71
N ASN A 182 4.65 -5.66 2.57
CA ASN A 182 3.37 -4.95 2.51
C ASN A 182 2.18 -5.90 2.56
N VAL A 183 2.41 -7.21 2.60
CA VAL A 183 1.41 -8.25 2.83
C VAL A 183 1.61 -8.80 4.24
N LEU A 184 0.63 -8.59 5.09
CA LEU A 184 0.63 -9.08 6.47
C LEU A 184 -0.24 -10.32 6.59
N ILE A 185 0.19 -11.28 7.40
CA ILE A 185 -0.53 -12.51 7.71
C ILE A 185 -0.81 -12.61 9.21
N ALA A 186 -2.05 -12.86 9.56
CA ALA A 186 -2.46 -13.15 10.92
C ALA A 186 -2.24 -14.63 11.27
N PRO A 187 -2.24 -15.01 12.56
CA PRO A 187 -2.15 -16.42 12.99
C PRO A 187 -3.24 -17.32 12.42
N ASN A 188 -4.43 -16.78 12.16
CA ASN A 188 -5.55 -17.48 11.53
C ASN A 188 -5.45 -17.61 10.01
N GLY A 189 -4.38 -17.08 9.39
CA GLY A 189 -4.15 -17.09 7.95
C GLY A 189 -4.79 -15.91 7.21
N GLU A 190 -5.49 -14.99 7.88
CA GLU A 190 -6.05 -13.79 7.24
C GLU A 190 -4.94 -12.89 6.73
N LEU A 191 -5.08 -12.42 5.47
CA LEU A 191 -4.10 -11.53 4.84
C LEU A 191 -4.61 -10.10 4.77
N LYS A 192 -3.69 -9.16 5.01
CA LYS A 192 -3.93 -7.71 4.87
C LYS A 192 -2.86 -7.07 3.97
N LEU A 193 -3.25 -5.98 3.30
CA LEU A 193 -2.34 -5.13 2.53
C LEU A 193 -2.11 -3.81 3.26
N ILE A 194 -0.87 -3.33 3.27
CA ILE A 194 -0.47 -2.04 3.81
C ILE A 194 0.32 -1.23 2.77
N ASP A 195 0.59 0.04 3.07
CA ASP A 195 1.44 0.93 2.25
C ASP A 195 0.85 1.29 0.88
N PHE A 196 -0.26 2.02 0.90
CA PHE A 196 -0.98 2.46 -0.31
C PHE A 196 -0.45 3.78 -0.90
N GLU A 197 0.79 4.15 -0.68
CA GLU A 197 1.42 5.35 -1.27
C GLU A 197 1.34 5.31 -2.81
N CYS A 198 1.54 4.13 -3.39
CA CYS A 198 1.48 3.88 -4.83
C CYS A 198 0.35 2.90 -5.15
N CYS A 199 -0.79 3.42 -5.61
CA CYS A 199 -1.96 2.63 -5.93
C CYS A 199 -2.73 3.22 -7.12
N ALA A 200 -2.99 2.40 -8.14
CA ALA A 200 -3.96 2.75 -9.17
C ALA A 200 -5.37 2.42 -8.66
N GLN A 201 -6.30 3.39 -8.77
CA GLN A 201 -7.71 3.25 -8.36
C GLN A 201 -8.62 2.86 -9.52
N SER A 202 -8.03 2.27 -10.56
CA SER A 202 -8.73 1.66 -11.69
C SER A 202 -7.86 0.56 -12.27
N VAL A 203 -8.46 -0.55 -12.60
CA VAL A 203 -7.81 -1.67 -13.30
C VAL A 203 -8.08 -1.49 -14.79
N ILE A 204 -7.03 -1.29 -15.59
CA ILE A 204 -7.14 -1.10 -17.04
C ILE A 204 -7.50 -2.42 -17.71
N ASN A 205 -6.68 -3.44 -17.48
CA ASN A 205 -6.95 -4.83 -17.84
C ASN A 205 -6.57 -5.71 -16.64
N ARG A 206 -7.50 -6.52 -16.19
CA ARG A 206 -7.38 -7.34 -14.99
C ARG A 206 -6.25 -8.38 -15.13
N ASP A 207 -6.23 -9.07 -16.25
CA ASP A 207 -5.32 -10.20 -16.45
C ASP A 207 -3.89 -9.72 -16.67
N ALA A 208 -3.69 -8.63 -17.41
CA ALA A 208 -2.40 -7.95 -17.51
C ALA A 208 -1.91 -7.44 -16.15
N SER A 209 -2.80 -6.91 -15.32
CA SER A 209 -2.46 -6.45 -13.97
C SER A 209 -2.12 -7.62 -13.04
N LEU A 210 -2.81 -8.76 -13.16
CA LEU A 210 -2.48 -9.98 -12.44
C LEU A 210 -1.09 -10.50 -12.88
N GLY A 211 -0.82 -10.52 -14.18
CA GLY A 211 0.50 -10.87 -14.71
C GLY A 211 1.62 -9.99 -14.15
N PHE A 212 1.38 -8.67 -14.04
CA PHE A 212 2.30 -7.76 -13.37
C PHE A 212 2.53 -8.16 -11.91
N LEU A 213 1.48 -8.33 -11.12
CA LEU A 213 1.59 -8.62 -9.69
C LEU A 213 2.38 -9.91 -9.44
N LEU A 214 2.03 -11.00 -10.13
CA LEU A 214 2.68 -12.29 -9.95
C LEU A 214 4.14 -12.27 -10.46
N GLY A 215 4.41 -11.73 -11.64
CA GLY A 215 5.77 -11.65 -12.19
C GLY A 215 6.67 -10.73 -11.37
N TYR A 216 6.15 -9.56 -10.95
CA TYR A 216 6.90 -8.58 -10.16
C TYR A 216 7.32 -9.11 -8.80
N VAL A 217 6.39 -9.72 -8.06
CA VAL A 217 6.67 -10.18 -6.69
C VAL A 217 7.75 -11.26 -6.66
N PHE A 218 7.81 -12.12 -7.68
CA PHE A 218 8.89 -13.11 -7.79
C PHE A 218 10.25 -12.45 -8.00
N THR A 219 10.40 -11.70 -9.09
CA THR A 219 11.71 -11.16 -9.51
C THR A 219 12.31 -10.20 -8.50
N TYR A 220 11.48 -9.42 -7.84
CA TYR A 220 11.98 -8.42 -6.90
C TYR A 220 12.20 -8.98 -5.49
N TRP A 221 11.45 -10.05 -5.09
CA TRP A 221 11.39 -10.45 -3.70
C TRP A 221 11.44 -11.95 -3.43
N LEU A 222 10.63 -12.76 -4.13
CA LEU A 222 10.42 -14.17 -3.75
C LEU A 222 11.52 -15.12 -4.22
N LYS A 223 12.27 -14.78 -5.25
CA LYS A 223 13.35 -15.63 -5.81
C LYS A 223 14.41 -16.09 -4.79
N ARG A 224 14.44 -15.51 -3.61
CA ARG A 224 15.31 -15.93 -2.50
C ARG A 224 14.73 -17.05 -1.65
N PHE A 225 13.43 -17.31 -1.78
CA PHE A 225 12.69 -18.28 -0.98
C PHE A 225 12.21 -19.49 -1.79
N ILE A 226 12.04 -19.35 -3.09
CA ILE A 226 11.49 -20.37 -3.97
C ILE A 226 12.19 -20.33 -5.33
N SER A 227 12.42 -21.50 -5.95
CA SER A 227 12.96 -21.57 -7.30
C SER A 227 11.99 -21.02 -8.33
N MET A 228 12.48 -20.64 -9.51
CA MET A 228 11.61 -20.15 -10.60
C MET A 228 10.63 -21.20 -11.07
N ASP A 229 11.09 -22.46 -11.16
CA ASP A 229 10.27 -23.58 -11.64
C ASP A 229 9.13 -23.91 -10.65
N ASP A 230 9.44 -23.98 -9.35
CA ASP A 230 8.45 -24.19 -8.31
C ASP A 230 7.46 -23.03 -8.24
N TYR A 231 7.96 -21.78 -8.41
CA TYR A 231 7.10 -20.60 -8.44
C TYR A 231 6.13 -20.64 -9.63
N ARG A 232 6.63 -20.97 -10.84
CA ARG A 232 5.77 -21.17 -12.02
C ARG A 232 4.72 -22.24 -11.79
N ALA A 233 5.13 -23.39 -11.26
CA ALA A 233 4.19 -24.47 -10.94
C ALA A 233 3.10 -24.00 -9.97
N CYS A 234 3.47 -23.22 -8.95
CA CYS A 234 2.51 -22.66 -8.00
C CYS A 234 1.56 -21.64 -8.68
N CYS A 235 2.07 -20.79 -9.56
CA CYS A 235 1.23 -19.87 -10.34
C CYS A 235 0.26 -20.62 -11.26
N GLU A 236 0.73 -21.60 -12.02
CA GLU A 236 -0.11 -22.37 -12.96
C GLU A 236 -1.19 -23.17 -12.24
N ALA A 237 -0.87 -23.78 -11.09
CA ALA A 237 -1.88 -24.44 -10.25
C ALA A 237 -2.97 -23.46 -9.83
N TYR A 238 -2.59 -22.29 -9.27
CA TYR A 238 -3.53 -21.25 -8.89
C TYR A 238 -4.38 -20.76 -10.08
N LEU A 239 -3.75 -20.48 -11.23
CA LEU A 239 -4.45 -19.97 -12.40
C LEU A 239 -5.45 -20.99 -12.97
N SER A 240 -5.09 -22.28 -13.00
CA SER A 240 -5.96 -23.33 -13.50
C SER A 240 -7.16 -23.61 -12.56
N GLU A 241 -6.95 -23.51 -11.27
CA GLU A 241 -7.98 -23.79 -10.26
C GLU A 241 -8.95 -22.61 -10.06
N GLU A 242 -8.44 -21.38 -10.07
CA GLU A 242 -9.19 -20.21 -9.59
C GLU A 242 -9.41 -19.13 -10.64
N GLN A 243 -8.77 -19.21 -11.83
CA GLN A 243 -8.83 -18.19 -12.87
C GLN A 243 -9.27 -18.74 -14.23
N ALA A 244 -10.35 -19.53 -14.24
CA ALA A 244 -10.83 -20.24 -15.44
C ALA A 244 -11.14 -19.33 -16.66
N GLY A 245 -11.40 -18.03 -16.43
CA GLY A 245 -11.67 -17.05 -17.48
C GLY A 245 -10.47 -16.16 -17.85
N LEU A 246 -9.26 -16.51 -17.41
CA LEU A 246 -8.06 -15.71 -17.65
C LEU A 246 -7.74 -15.59 -19.15
N ASP A 247 -7.60 -14.36 -19.64
CA ASP A 247 -7.05 -14.09 -20.97
C ASP A 247 -5.53 -14.19 -20.96
N ARG A 248 -5.03 -15.36 -21.39
CA ARG A 248 -3.58 -15.62 -21.49
C ARG A 248 -2.86 -14.65 -22.43
N GLN A 249 -3.53 -14.14 -23.47
CA GLN A 249 -2.92 -13.17 -24.37
C GLN A 249 -2.63 -11.83 -23.69
N MET A 250 -3.35 -11.51 -22.62
CA MET A 250 -3.10 -10.32 -21.81
C MET A 250 -2.17 -10.60 -20.64
N PHE A 251 -2.30 -11.77 -20.01
CA PHE A 251 -1.53 -12.15 -18.84
C PHE A 251 -0.09 -12.51 -19.17
N ASP A 252 0.15 -13.49 -20.06
CA ASP A 252 1.46 -14.09 -20.28
C ASP A 252 2.56 -13.10 -20.70
N PRO A 253 2.34 -12.15 -21.63
CA PRO A 253 3.37 -11.19 -22.02
C PRO A 253 3.85 -10.31 -20.86
N VAL A 254 2.95 -9.99 -19.95
CA VAL A 254 3.27 -9.16 -18.75
C VAL A 254 3.94 -10.02 -17.71
N PHE A 255 3.38 -11.19 -17.39
CA PHE A 255 3.93 -12.12 -16.40
C PHE A 255 5.36 -12.53 -16.75
N GLU A 256 5.59 -13.01 -17.96
CA GLU A 256 6.92 -13.47 -18.42
C GLU A 256 7.94 -12.34 -18.40
N ARG A 257 7.56 -11.14 -18.85
CA ARG A 257 8.48 -10.00 -18.85
C ARG A 257 8.88 -9.57 -17.45
N PHE A 258 7.97 -9.61 -16.48
CA PHE A 258 8.26 -9.29 -15.08
C PHE A 258 8.94 -10.44 -14.33
N LEU A 259 8.65 -11.67 -14.69
CA LEU A 259 9.28 -12.87 -14.12
C LEU A 259 10.75 -12.99 -14.56
N SER A 260 11.06 -12.67 -15.82
CA SER A 260 12.40 -12.82 -16.40
C SER A 260 13.40 -11.75 -15.96
N GLY A 261 12.93 -10.60 -15.46
CA GLY A 261 13.85 -9.54 -15.06
C GLY A 261 13.24 -8.23 -14.64
N ARG A 262 14.10 -7.33 -14.17
CA ARG A 262 13.67 -6.02 -13.69
C ARG A 262 13.13 -5.13 -14.81
N VAL A 263 12.05 -4.45 -14.53
CA VAL A 263 11.43 -3.43 -15.39
C VAL A 263 11.55 -2.08 -14.69
N SER A 264 11.84 -1.01 -15.43
CA SER A 264 11.99 0.32 -14.85
C SER A 264 10.74 0.75 -14.09
N ARG A 265 10.91 1.54 -13.03
CA ARG A 265 9.78 2.05 -12.23
C ARG A 265 8.81 2.86 -13.10
N SER A 266 9.32 3.69 -14.01
CA SER A 266 8.48 4.48 -14.91
C SER A 266 7.61 3.59 -15.81
N THR A 267 8.18 2.53 -16.39
CA THR A 267 7.44 1.57 -17.22
C THR A 267 6.38 0.85 -16.39
N ARG A 268 6.72 0.35 -15.19
CA ARG A 268 5.76 -0.32 -14.28
C ARG A 268 4.55 0.55 -14.01
N TYR A 269 4.78 1.83 -13.71
CA TYR A 269 3.70 2.74 -13.39
C TYR A 269 2.89 3.13 -14.61
N SER A 270 3.53 3.34 -15.76
CA SER A 270 2.81 3.70 -16.99
C SER A 270 1.85 2.60 -17.47
N ILE A 271 2.26 1.33 -17.42
CA ILE A 271 1.40 0.22 -17.84
C ILE A 271 0.20 -0.02 -16.91
N LEU A 272 0.25 0.44 -15.66
CA LEU A 272 -0.84 0.32 -14.70
C LEU A 272 -1.75 1.55 -14.66
N THR A 273 -1.37 2.65 -15.34
CA THR A 273 -2.11 3.91 -15.31
C THR A 273 -2.50 4.44 -16.69
N SER A 274 -2.01 3.83 -17.79
CA SER A 274 -2.29 4.22 -19.16
C SER A 274 -2.62 3.00 -20.01
N ALA A 275 -3.85 2.95 -20.56
CA ALA A 275 -4.28 1.87 -21.44
C ALA A 275 -3.41 1.74 -22.70
N GLN A 276 -2.97 2.88 -23.27
CA GLN A 276 -2.07 2.88 -24.41
C GLN A 276 -0.71 2.25 -24.06
N ALA A 277 -0.09 2.68 -22.94
CA ALA A 277 1.20 2.14 -22.50
C ALA A 277 1.11 0.64 -22.19
N GLN A 278 0.00 0.18 -21.59
CA GLN A 278 -0.23 -1.23 -21.32
C GLN A 278 -0.34 -2.04 -22.63
N ALA A 279 -1.14 -1.56 -23.60
CA ALA A 279 -1.30 -2.23 -24.88
C ALA A 279 0.00 -2.28 -25.70
N GLU A 280 0.80 -1.21 -25.68
CA GLU A 280 2.13 -1.17 -26.31
C GLU A 280 3.10 -2.15 -25.65
N PHE A 281 3.10 -2.21 -24.32
CA PHE A 281 3.92 -3.14 -23.55
C PHE A 281 3.57 -4.61 -23.85
N ILE A 282 2.28 -4.94 -23.87
CA ILE A 282 1.80 -6.30 -24.20
C ILE A 282 2.25 -6.67 -25.62
N ARG A 283 2.05 -5.79 -26.62
CA ARG A 283 2.49 -6.05 -28.02
C ARG A 283 3.98 -6.27 -28.13
N ALA A 284 4.79 -5.49 -27.44
CA ALA A 284 6.25 -5.58 -27.46
C ALA A 284 6.80 -6.86 -26.79
N ASN A 285 6.02 -7.53 -25.94
CA ASN A 285 6.43 -8.71 -25.19
C ASN A 285 5.62 -9.98 -25.56
N ARG A 286 4.76 -9.93 -26.57
CA ARG A 286 4.16 -11.13 -27.19
C ARG A 286 5.26 -11.87 -27.95
N GLN A 287 5.56 -13.08 -27.51
CA GLN A 287 6.44 -14.03 -28.23
C GLN A 287 5.61 -14.91 -29.17
#